data_4ff63e28e183f6c2008c02c6d744a658
#
_entry.id   4ff63e28e183f6c2008c02c6d744a658
#
_cell.length_a   1.000
_cell.length_b   1.000
_cell.length_c   1.000
_cell.angle_alpha   90.00
_cell.angle_beta   90.00
_cell.angle_gamma   90.00
#
_symmetry.space_group_name_H-M   'P 1'
#
loop_
_entity.id
_entity.type
_entity.pdbx_description
1 polymer ?
#
loop_
_entity_poly.entity_id
_entity_poly.type
_entity_poly.pdbx_seq_one_letter_code
_entity_poly.pdbx_strand_id
1 'polypeptide(L)'
;MRKLSACALASALAASIFAASLPAEATEGSGEGQWQELAGADAPISNPLKGFLPFAPEVGSEPDLADQPLPYTMEFALFPVNSVVTDKGRYNWENVDKMLDSIASRGHQTVLRFYLDCPKKESGVPSYLIKEGIDTSRQYSVYGNTDSFSPNYDDPRIQEMLVDFIKEFGNKYDGDPRIGYITAGLIGFWGEDHTYPMNGEKSPENPKGENWMPSGETRARLVEAWDDAFDTTPVQFRHPTAATKAHHMGYHDDSFAYSTLPNVSWHFLSHLKKNGEENAWQQVPIGGELYPSLQTCIFSEPLNCPDLEKEKAQGRNYDAVTSIEESHATWLINHNGFSIGYTGEDRERAAGASALMGYTLQAKKTRLISQGTSVTVEAEIANTGLAPFYASWPIEFALVDSQGHIVSSTRIDSPLPSLEPQSSTIVEATLNLGEESTVSPAPSSASDNGLTAVVRVVNPLPNGVPLAFANEAMGETLPGYLTLGKVSPSAQEPSAQETPSQAAPSASEQSDTQHSPTATAPASARDRETDHSGKLARTGRINAVLESIFAFLAKIASSLSGYTFG
;
A
#
# COMPACT_ATOMS: atom_id res chain seq x y z
N MET A 1 29.55 -33.94 -56.45
CA MET A 1 28.36 -34.79 -56.48
C MET A 1 27.46 -34.33 -55.35
N ARG A 2 26.41 -33.59 -55.67
CA ARG A 2 24.97 -33.80 -55.43
C ARG A 2 24.66 -34.08 -53.94
N LYS A 3 23.80 -33.36 -53.22
CA LYS A 3 22.46 -32.82 -53.54
C LYS A 3 22.06 -31.66 -52.62
N LEU A 4 21.45 -30.67 -53.18
CA LEU A 4 20.55 -29.70 -52.58
C LEU A 4 19.29 -30.39 -51.99
N SER A 5 18.78 -29.90 -50.87
CA SER A 5 17.35 -29.98 -50.57
C SER A 5 16.93 -28.75 -49.82
N ALA A 6 16.05 -28.04 -50.43
CA ALA A 6 15.35 -26.88 -49.94
C ALA A 6 14.29 -27.31 -48.92
N CYS A 7 14.09 -26.52 -47.86
CA CYS A 7 12.87 -26.54 -47.07
C CYS A 7 12.25 -25.16 -47.06
N ALA A 8 10.98 -25.17 -47.38
CA ALA A 8 10.13 -24.06 -47.74
C ALA A 8 9.77 -23.21 -46.51
N LEU A 9 9.75 -21.90 -46.73
CA LEU A 9 9.04 -20.92 -45.89
C LEU A 9 7.53 -21.21 -45.94
N ALA A 10 6.91 -21.37 -44.81
CA ALA A 10 5.48 -21.26 -44.67
C ALA A 10 5.19 -19.94 -43.95
N SER A 11 4.86 -18.91 -44.74
CA SER A 11 4.32 -17.66 -44.25
C SER A 11 2.85 -17.88 -43.91
N ALA A 12 2.51 -17.85 -42.60
CA ALA A 12 1.14 -17.77 -42.17
C ALA A 12 0.71 -16.31 -42.11
N LEU A 13 -0.10 -15.91 -43.05
CA LEU A 13 -0.84 -14.65 -43.06
C LEU A 13 -1.93 -14.76 -41.98
N ALA A 14 -1.78 -14.04 -40.88
CA ALA A 14 -2.87 -13.82 -39.94
C ALA A 14 -3.79 -12.74 -40.51
N ALA A 15 -4.93 -13.15 -41.03
CA ALA A 15 -6.01 -12.26 -41.40
C ALA A 15 -6.70 -11.76 -40.13
N SER A 16 -6.50 -10.49 -39.80
CA SER A 16 -7.24 -9.78 -38.77
C SER A 16 -8.69 -9.62 -39.21
N ILE A 17 -9.59 -10.40 -38.64
CA ILE A 17 -11.04 -10.20 -38.77
C ILE A 17 -11.40 -9.09 -37.77
N PHE A 18 -11.62 -7.90 -38.30
CA PHE A 18 -12.35 -6.86 -37.58
C PHE A 18 -13.80 -7.34 -37.44
N ALA A 19 -14.11 -7.92 -36.29
CA ALA A 19 -15.49 -8.06 -35.86
C ALA A 19 -15.93 -6.71 -35.33
N ALA A 20 -16.70 -5.98 -36.13
CA ALA A 20 -17.46 -4.84 -35.64
C ALA A 20 -18.41 -5.37 -34.57
N SER A 21 -18.14 -5.05 -33.31
CA SER A 21 -19.08 -5.24 -32.22
C SER A 21 -20.27 -4.33 -32.46
N LEU A 22 -21.39 -4.93 -32.85
CA LEU A 22 -22.70 -4.29 -32.73
C LEU A 22 -22.90 -3.88 -31.28
N PRO A 23 -23.49 -2.70 -31.00
CA PRO A 23 -23.86 -2.37 -29.63
C PRO A 23 -24.77 -3.48 -29.10
N ALA A 24 -24.42 -4.01 -27.95
CA ALA A 24 -25.28 -4.97 -27.25
C ALA A 24 -26.61 -4.24 -26.99
N GLU A 25 -27.67 -4.67 -27.63
CA GLU A 25 -29.03 -4.30 -27.24
C GLU A 25 -29.16 -4.66 -25.76
N ALA A 26 -29.45 -3.64 -24.94
CA ALA A 26 -29.83 -3.83 -23.55
C ALA A 26 -31.00 -4.82 -23.51
N THR A 27 -30.77 -6.02 -23.04
CA THR A 27 -31.82 -6.99 -22.75
C THR A 27 -32.64 -6.40 -21.60
N GLU A 28 -33.75 -5.78 -21.92
CA GLU A 28 -34.81 -5.48 -20.96
C GLU A 28 -35.33 -6.81 -20.43
N GLY A 29 -35.13 -7.06 -19.13
CA GLY A 29 -35.66 -8.23 -18.43
C GLY A 29 -34.71 -8.87 -17.42
N SER A 30 -33.98 -8.09 -16.60
CA SER A 30 -33.36 -8.64 -15.41
C SER A 30 -34.46 -8.86 -14.35
N GLY A 31 -34.82 -10.13 -14.10
CA GLY A 31 -35.74 -10.50 -13.02
C GLY A 31 -35.13 -10.06 -11.67
N GLU A 32 -36.00 -9.58 -10.79
CA GLU A 32 -35.64 -9.14 -9.43
C GLU A 32 -34.83 -10.26 -8.72
N GLY A 33 -33.67 -9.89 -8.15
CA GLY A 33 -32.81 -10.83 -7.44
C GLY A 33 -31.88 -11.70 -8.30
N GLN A 34 -31.71 -11.41 -9.59
CA GLN A 34 -30.68 -12.09 -10.40
C GLN A 34 -29.35 -11.34 -10.39
N TRP A 35 -28.25 -12.09 -10.46
CA TRP A 35 -26.92 -11.52 -10.64
C TRP A 35 -26.78 -10.88 -12.01
N GLN A 36 -26.27 -9.65 -12.04
CA GLN A 36 -25.97 -8.88 -13.24
C GLN A 36 -24.46 -8.65 -13.30
N GLU A 37 -23.84 -8.98 -14.43
CA GLU A 37 -22.41 -8.75 -14.65
C GLU A 37 -22.14 -7.24 -14.81
N LEU A 38 -21.00 -6.78 -14.29
CA LEU A 38 -20.53 -5.41 -14.40
C LEU A 38 -19.30 -5.35 -15.31
N ALA A 39 -19.32 -4.45 -16.29
CA ALA A 39 -18.20 -4.27 -17.21
C ALA A 39 -16.95 -3.77 -16.47
N GLY A 40 -15.83 -4.44 -16.71
CA GLY A 40 -14.52 -4.05 -16.19
C GLY A 40 -13.87 -2.96 -17.00
N ALA A 41 -12.96 -2.21 -16.40
CA ALA A 41 -12.09 -1.21 -17.02
C ALA A 41 -10.63 -1.44 -16.61
N ASP A 42 -9.72 -0.66 -17.19
CA ASP A 42 -8.31 -0.68 -16.81
C ASP A 42 -8.10 -0.27 -15.35
N ALA A 43 -6.98 -0.73 -14.75
CA ALA A 43 -6.61 -0.39 -13.39
C ALA A 43 -6.42 1.14 -13.23
N PRO A 44 -7.11 1.78 -12.26
CA PRO A 44 -6.92 3.20 -12.01
C PRO A 44 -5.49 3.53 -11.55
N ILE A 45 -4.86 4.54 -12.16
CA ILE A 45 -3.49 4.96 -11.84
C ILE A 45 -3.44 5.74 -10.52
N SER A 46 -4.49 6.55 -10.24
CA SER A 46 -4.53 7.50 -9.12
C SER A 46 -5.32 6.99 -7.92
N ASN A 47 -5.27 5.70 -7.63
CA ASN A 47 -5.91 5.15 -6.44
C ASN A 47 -5.11 5.46 -5.17
N PRO A 48 -5.78 5.71 -4.02
CA PRO A 48 -5.09 5.99 -2.76
C PRO A 48 -4.25 4.80 -2.27
N LEU A 49 -3.23 5.10 -1.47
CA LEU A 49 -2.34 4.13 -0.81
C LEU A 49 -1.57 3.19 -1.75
N LYS A 50 -1.35 3.58 -3.01
CA LYS A 50 -0.58 2.79 -3.99
C LYS A 50 0.09 3.66 -5.04
N GLY A 51 1.04 3.08 -5.78
CA GLY A 51 1.67 3.69 -6.96
C GLY A 51 2.92 4.50 -6.63
N PHE A 52 3.41 5.23 -7.64
CA PHE A 52 4.55 6.14 -7.47
C PHE A 52 4.17 7.39 -6.70
N LEU A 53 5.13 7.92 -5.92
CA LEU A 53 4.98 9.15 -5.16
C LEU A 53 6.26 10.00 -5.17
N PRO A 54 6.14 11.36 -5.14
CA PRO A 54 7.27 12.27 -4.97
C PRO A 54 7.62 12.52 -3.50
N PHE A 55 8.72 13.21 -3.24
CA PHE A 55 8.93 13.90 -1.95
C PHE A 55 7.92 15.04 -1.81
N ALA A 56 7.41 15.22 -0.59
CA ALA A 56 6.59 16.37 -0.25
C ALA A 56 7.40 17.66 -0.37
N PRO A 57 6.83 18.75 -0.90
CA PRO A 57 7.46 20.05 -0.88
C PRO A 57 7.53 20.60 0.55
N GLU A 58 8.38 21.61 0.78
CA GLU A 58 8.33 22.36 2.04
C GLU A 58 6.95 22.98 2.25
N VAL A 59 6.54 23.10 3.51
CA VAL A 59 5.25 23.71 3.85
C VAL A 59 5.15 25.13 3.31
N GLY A 60 4.15 25.36 2.47
CA GLY A 60 3.93 26.65 1.81
C GLY A 60 4.63 26.79 0.45
N SER A 61 5.34 25.77 0.01
CA SER A 61 5.89 25.68 -1.36
C SER A 61 5.03 24.81 -2.25
N GLU A 62 5.05 25.10 -3.56
CA GLU A 62 4.43 24.22 -4.56
C GLU A 62 5.32 22.99 -4.80
N PRO A 63 4.72 21.83 -5.13
CA PRO A 63 5.48 20.65 -5.52
C PRO A 63 6.35 20.93 -6.76
N ASP A 64 7.61 20.46 -6.72
CA ASP A 64 8.52 20.50 -7.87
C ASP A 64 8.17 19.36 -8.84
N LEU A 65 7.30 19.67 -9.80
CA LEU A 65 6.77 18.71 -10.75
C LEU A 65 7.03 19.16 -12.19
N ALA A 66 7.26 18.20 -13.06
CA ALA A 66 7.30 18.43 -14.51
C ALA A 66 5.94 18.92 -15.05
N ASP A 67 5.92 19.44 -16.27
CA ASP A 67 4.69 19.97 -16.91
C ASP A 67 3.54 18.95 -16.97
N GLN A 68 3.86 17.67 -17.08
CA GLN A 68 2.89 16.57 -17.16
C GLN A 68 3.30 15.42 -16.23
N PRO A 69 3.17 15.59 -14.90
CA PRO A 69 3.55 14.56 -13.95
C PRO A 69 2.63 13.33 -14.07
N LEU A 70 3.08 12.20 -13.53
CA LEU A 70 2.20 11.08 -13.31
C LEU A 70 1.15 11.45 -12.24
N PRO A 71 -0.08 10.91 -12.30
CA PRO A 71 -1.01 11.02 -11.18
C PRO A 71 -0.43 10.33 -9.93
N TYR A 72 -0.65 10.92 -8.75
CA TYR A 72 -0.21 10.37 -7.47
C TYR A 72 -1.18 10.76 -6.36
N THR A 73 -1.17 10.00 -5.27
CA THR A 73 -2.09 10.17 -4.14
C THR A 73 -1.39 10.11 -2.79
N MET A 74 -0.07 9.98 -2.81
CA MET A 74 0.77 9.98 -1.62
C MET A 74 2.01 10.84 -1.83
N GLU A 75 2.58 11.32 -0.73
CA GLU A 75 3.83 12.08 -0.72
C GLU A 75 4.73 11.57 0.41
N PHE A 76 6.05 11.56 0.17
CA PHE A 76 7.02 11.13 1.17
C PHE A 76 7.53 12.33 1.98
N ALA A 77 7.47 12.22 3.31
CA ALA A 77 7.99 13.23 4.23
C ALA A 77 9.05 12.64 5.16
N LEU A 78 10.18 13.37 5.32
CA LEU A 78 11.34 12.95 6.10
C LEU A 78 11.70 14.01 7.14
N PHE A 79 11.81 13.63 8.43
CA PHE A 79 12.10 14.54 9.53
C PHE A 79 13.29 14.10 10.39
N PRO A 80 14.14 15.02 10.86
CA PRO A 80 15.07 14.71 11.93
C PRO A 80 14.33 14.56 13.27
N VAL A 81 14.72 13.59 14.08
CA VAL A 81 14.10 13.32 15.39
C VAL A 81 14.16 14.56 16.30
N ASN A 82 15.27 15.33 16.26
CA ASN A 82 15.46 16.55 17.05
C ASN A 82 14.50 17.70 16.67
N SER A 83 13.82 17.64 15.53
CA SER A 83 12.77 18.61 15.20
C SER A 83 11.51 18.40 16.04
N VAL A 84 11.35 17.20 16.60
CA VAL A 84 10.24 16.83 17.47
C VAL A 84 10.68 16.71 18.93
N VAL A 85 11.77 15.97 19.20
CA VAL A 85 12.29 15.77 20.56
C VAL A 85 13.13 16.97 20.99
N THR A 86 12.51 17.93 21.69
CA THR A 86 13.14 19.19 22.09
C THR A 86 13.94 19.09 23.39
N ASP A 87 13.58 18.15 24.28
CA ASP A 87 14.27 17.81 25.53
C ASP A 87 13.82 16.40 25.97
N LYS A 88 14.42 15.84 27.03
CA LYS A 88 14.01 14.55 27.58
C LYS A 88 12.52 14.59 27.96
N GLY A 89 11.74 13.69 27.36
CA GLY A 89 10.28 13.59 27.54
C GLY A 89 9.49 14.83 27.08
N ARG A 90 10.05 15.65 26.19
CA ARG A 90 9.37 16.82 25.61
C ARG A 90 9.33 16.76 24.11
N TYR A 91 8.13 16.83 23.56
CA TYR A 91 7.86 16.67 22.13
C TYR A 91 7.15 17.91 21.58
N ASN A 92 7.58 18.36 20.40
CA ASN A 92 6.89 19.38 19.61
C ASN A 92 6.57 18.82 18.23
N TRP A 93 5.33 18.54 17.98
CA TRP A 93 4.84 17.94 16.74
C TRP A 93 4.39 18.96 15.69
N GLU A 94 4.47 20.25 15.98
CA GLU A 94 3.91 21.32 15.15
C GLU A 94 4.37 21.26 13.68
N ASN A 95 5.65 21.00 13.43
CA ASN A 95 6.17 20.92 12.06
C ASN A 95 5.67 19.66 11.33
N VAL A 96 5.51 18.55 12.05
CA VAL A 96 4.93 17.32 11.49
C VAL A 96 3.46 17.55 11.16
N ASP A 97 2.67 18.11 12.09
CA ASP A 97 1.26 18.42 11.83
C ASP A 97 1.09 19.36 10.62
N LYS A 98 1.89 20.42 10.50
CA LYS A 98 1.86 21.33 9.35
C LYS A 98 2.14 20.61 8.02
N MET A 99 3.11 19.70 8.01
CA MET A 99 3.41 18.92 6.81
C MET A 99 2.28 17.98 6.45
N LEU A 100 1.76 17.22 7.43
CA LEU A 100 0.62 16.33 7.24
C LEU A 100 -0.61 17.09 6.74
N ASP A 101 -0.90 18.25 7.30
CA ASP A 101 -2.02 19.11 6.85
C ASP A 101 -1.78 19.66 5.43
N SER A 102 -0.53 20.03 5.11
CA SER A 102 -0.18 20.49 3.76
C SER A 102 -0.39 19.39 2.72
N ILE A 103 0.07 18.15 2.98
CA ILE A 103 -0.14 17.00 2.11
C ILE A 103 -1.64 16.66 2.00
N ALA A 104 -2.33 16.59 3.15
CA ALA A 104 -3.76 16.32 3.22
C ALA A 104 -4.61 17.36 2.47
N SER A 105 -4.18 18.64 2.46
CA SER A 105 -4.89 19.70 1.72
C SER A 105 -4.95 19.45 0.22
N ARG A 106 -4.01 18.65 -0.32
CA ARG A 106 -3.99 18.18 -1.71
C ARG A 106 -4.77 16.87 -1.92
N GLY A 107 -5.38 16.31 -0.86
CA GLY A 107 -6.11 15.04 -0.89
C GLY A 107 -5.23 13.81 -0.78
N HIS A 108 -3.96 13.96 -0.43
CA HIS A 108 -2.96 12.89 -0.40
C HIS A 108 -2.69 12.39 1.02
N GLN A 109 -2.31 11.11 1.15
CA GLN A 109 -1.74 10.54 2.35
C GLN A 109 -0.20 10.63 2.33
N THR A 110 0.37 10.58 3.53
CA THR A 110 1.82 10.67 3.73
C THR A 110 2.45 9.29 3.91
N VAL A 111 3.61 9.05 3.30
CA VAL A 111 4.58 8.06 3.74
C VAL A 111 5.61 8.78 4.60
N LEU A 112 5.72 8.41 5.88
CA LEU A 112 6.48 9.18 6.87
C LEU A 112 7.71 8.44 7.36
N ARG A 113 8.86 9.15 7.48
CA ARG A 113 10.12 8.63 8.04
C ARG A 113 10.76 9.65 8.98
N PHE A 114 11.40 9.14 10.03
CA PHE A 114 12.30 9.94 10.87
C PHE A 114 13.72 9.39 10.81
N TYR A 115 14.71 10.27 11.02
CA TYR A 115 16.13 9.90 11.04
C TYR A 115 16.88 10.53 12.22
N LEU A 116 17.97 9.87 12.65
CA LEU A 116 19.00 10.44 13.53
C LEU A 116 20.24 10.87 12.74
N ASP A 117 20.54 10.16 11.65
CA ASP A 117 21.71 10.38 10.82
C ASP A 117 21.29 10.54 9.35
N CYS A 118 21.64 11.69 8.77
CA CYS A 118 21.34 11.99 7.37
C CYS A 118 22.54 12.67 6.72
N PRO A 119 23.26 12.02 5.81
CA PRO A 119 24.39 12.62 5.10
C PRO A 119 24.03 13.98 4.48
N LYS A 120 24.93 14.95 4.60
CA LYS A 120 24.82 16.35 4.15
C LYS A 120 23.80 17.20 4.90
N LYS A 121 23.20 16.68 5.96
CA LYS A 121 22.32 17.44 6.85
C LYS A 121 22.89 17.42 8.25
N GLU A 122 22.44 18.35 9.09
CA GLU A 122 22.74 18.29 10.51
C GLU A 122 22.20 16.99 11.12
N SER A 123 22.88 16.50 12.17
CA SER A 123 22.43 15.31 12.88
C SER A 123 21.03 15.52 13.48
N GLY A 124 20.15 14.53 13.31
CA GLY A 124 18.82 14.47 13.92
C GLY A 124 18.83 14.08 15.40
N VAL A 125 19.99 13.88 16.00
CA VAL A 125 20.11 13.52 17.41
C VAL A 125 19.70 14.69 18.33
N PRO A 126 18.79 14.47 19.31
CA PRO A 126 18.37 15.53 20.23
C PRO A 126 19.51 16.15 21.02
N SER A 127 19.55 17.48 21.09
CA SER A 127 20.66 18.26 21.68
C SER A 127 20.91 17.97 23.16
N TYR A 128 19.89 17.54 23.92
CA TYR A 128 20.06 17.18 25.32
C TYR A 128 20.96 15.97 25.49
N LEU A 129 20.88 14.97 24.59
CA LEU A 129 21.75 13.78 24.61
C LEU A 129 23.22 14.13 24.38
N ILE A 130 23.46 15.08 23.44
CA ILE A 130 24.82 15.60 23.21
C ILE A 130 25.35 16.28 24.47
N LYS A 131 24.53 17.08 25.16
CA LYS A 131 24.88 17.72 26.45
C LYS A 131 25.12 16.69 27.57
N GLU A 132 24.43 15.58 27.57
CA GLU A 132 24.64 14.45 28.47
C GLU A 132 25.88 13.62 28.14
N GLY A 133 26.60 13.98 27.06
CA GLY A 133 27.90 13.39 26.71
C GLY A 133 27.77 12.01 26.03
N ILE A 134 26.81 11.83 25.13
CA ILE A 134 26.84 10.69 24.22
C ILE A 134 28.05 10.76 23.30
N ASP A 135 28.46 9.62 22.74
CA ASP A 135 29.55 9.57 21.77
C ASP A 135 29.14 10.18 20.42
N THR A 136 29.81 11.27 20.01
CA THR A 136 29.63 11.93 18.71
C THR A 136 30.85 11.76 17.79
N SER A 137 31.74 10.82 18.10
CA SER A 137 33.01 10.62 17.38
C SER A 137 32.88 9.88 16.06
N ARG A 138 31.74 9.23 15.79
CA ARG A 138 31.47 8.48 14.55
C ARG A 138 31.19 9.45 13.39
N GLN A 139 32.24 10.21 13.02
CA GLN A 139 32.23 11.14 11.89
C GLN A 139 32.60 10.41 10.59
N TYR A 140 32.01 10.79 9.47
CA TYR A 140 32.27 10.21 8.18
C TYR A 140 32.19 11.24 7.05
N SER A 141 32.86 10.95 5.93
CA SER A 141 32.85 11.82 4.73
C SER A 141 32.22 11.14 3.50
N VAL A 142 31.82 9.87 3.62
CA VAL A 142 31.10 9.19 2.53
C VAL A 142 29.78 9.89 2.25
N TYR A 143 29.28 9.76 1.05
CA TYR A 143 28.07 10.44 0.54
C TYR A 143 28.18 11.97 0.58
N GLY A 144 29.41 12.51 0.69
CA GLY A 144 29.64 13.96 0.78
C GLY A 144 29.18 14.58 2.10
N ASN A 145 29.10 13.80 3.16
CA ASN A 145 28.71 14.26 4.48
C ASN A 145 29.77 15.17 5.09
N THR A 146 29.33 16.25 5.74
CA THR A 146 30.16 17.21 6.49
C THR A 146 29.62 17.48 7.89
N ASP A 147 28.31 17.32 8.11
CA ASP A 147 27.60 17.89 9.24
C ASP A 147 26.94 16.85 10.16
N SER A 148 26.64 15.66 9.64
CA SER A 148 26.04 14.58 10.41
C SER A 148 27.08 13.67 11.05
N PHE A 149 26.69 13.01 12.14
CA PHE A 149 27.44 11.92 12.76
C PHE A 149 26.51 10.74 13.04
N SER A 150 27.05 9.53 13.01
CA SER A 150 26.28 8.32 13.34
C SER A 150 26.29 8.10 14.85
N PRO A 151 25.13 8.06 15.55
CA PRO A 151 25.12 7.82 16.98
C PRO A 151 25.49 6.38 17.30
N ASN A 152 25.91 6.12 18.54
CA ASN A 152 25.99 4.75 19.03
C ASN A 152 24.60 4.26 19.46
N TYR A 153 23.92 3.53 18.57
CA TYR A 153 22.57 3.03 18.81
C TYR A 153 22.47 2.07 20.01
N ASP A 154 23.59 1.50 20.48
CA ASP A 154 23.64 0.66 21.67
C ASP A 154 23.89 1.46 22.96
N ASP A 155 24.02 2.79 22.90
CA ASP A 155 24.00 3.64 24.10
C ASP A 155 22.59 3.58 24.75
N PRO A 156 22.49 3.20 26.04
CA PRO A 156 21.19 3.07 26.71
C PRO A 156 20.34 4.34 26.66
N ARG A 157 20.97 5.53 26.63
CA ARG A 157 20.27 6.82 26.54
C ARG A 157 19.64 7.03 25.16
N ILE A 158 20.33 6.61 24.10
CA ILE A 158 19.80 6.61 22.73
C ILE A 158 18.62 5.62 22.62
N GLN A 159 18.78 4.41 23.15
CA GLN A 159 17.72 3.39 23.14
C GLN A 159 16.46 3.86 23.89
N GLU A 160 16.63 4.44 25.11
CA GLU A 160 15.52 4.98 25.89
C GLU A 160 14.79 6.07 25.12
N MET A 161 15.54 7.04 24.55
CA MET A 161 14.98 8.12 23.76
C MET A 161 14.22 7.61 22.54
N LEU A 162 14.73 6.61 21.81
CA LEU A 162 14.08 6.05 20.64
C LEU A 162 12.78 5.32 21.01
N VAL A 163 12.78 4.51 22.07
CA VAL A 163 11.57 3.81 22.56
C VAL A 163 10.51 4.81 23.01
N ASP A 164 10.90 5.82 23.79
CA ASP A 164 9.98 6.88 24.23
C ASP A 164 9.43 7.68 23.03
N PHE A 165 10.28 8.00 22.05
CA PHE A 165 9.86 8.70 20.82
C PHE A 165 8.84 7.87 20.03
N ILE A 166 9.10 6.58 19.79
CA ILE A 166 8.21 5.68 19.05
C ILE A 166 6.85 5.60 19.76
N LYS A 167 6.85 5.44 21.09
CA LYS A 167 5.63 5.40 21.89
C LYS A 167 4.81 6.68 21.76
N GLU A 168 5.45 7.85 21.90
CA GLU A 168 4.75 9.13 21.79
C GLU A 168 4.29 9.42 20.36
N PHE A 169 5.01 8.91 19.36
CA PHE A 169 4.62 8.97 17.97
C PHE A 169 3.35 8.15 17.73
N GLY A 170 3.29 6.90 18.21
CA GLY A 170 2.10 6.07 18.12
C GLY A 170 0.90 6.66 18.87
N ASN A 171 1.10 7.11 20.13
CA ASN A 171 0.07 7.77 20.92
C ASN A 171 -0.61 8.94 20.19
N LYS A 172 0.13 9.62 19.31
CA LYS A 172 -0.39 10.79 18.59
C LYS A 172 -0.93 10.46 17.21
N TYR A 173 -0.34 9.51 16.48
CA TYR A 173 -0.59 9.37 15.05
C TYR A 173 -1.03 7.96 14.60
N ASP A 174 -1.09 6.95 15.47
CA ASP A 174 -1.62 5.68 15.03
C ASP A 174 -3.08 5.83 14.57
N GLY A 175 -3.38 5.38 13.36
CA GLY A 175 -4.69 5.55 12.73
C GLY A 175 -5.01 6.95 12.22
N ASP A 176 -4.06 7.90 12.20
CA ASP A 176 -4.27 9.23 11.62
C ASP A 176 -4.53 9.11 10.10
N PRO A 177 -5.69 9.57 9.60
CA PRO A 177 -6.06 9.40 8.19
C PRO A 177 -5.14 10.12 7.20
N ARG A 178 -4.29 11.04 7.66
CA ARG A 178 -3.29 11.73 6.84
C ARG A 178 -2.06 10.87 6.57
N ILE A 179 -1.86 9.75 7.31
CA ILE A 179 -0.71 8.85 7.18
C ILE A 179 -1.16 7.55 6.55
N GLY A 180 -0.58 7.21 5.39
CA GLY A 180 -0.80 5.93 4.74
C GLY A 180 0.15 4.84 5.23
N TYR A 181 1.44 5.18 5.35
CA TYR A 181 2.49 4.25 5.76
C TYR A 181 3.59 4.96 6.56
N ILE A 182 4.27 4.19 7.41
CA ILE A 182 5.48 4.62 8.12
C ILE A 182 6.61 3.69 7.70
N THR A 183 7.74 4.24 7.25
CA THR A 183 8.99 3.47 7.24
C THR A 183 9.67 3.67 8.59
N ALA A 184 10.07 2.58 9.26
CA ALA A 184 10.53 2.59 10.66
C ALA A 184 11.65 3.60 10.92
N GLY A 185 12.51 3.82 9.93
CA GLY A 185 13.54 4.85 9.99
C GLY A 185 14.47 4.69 11.18
N LEU A 186 14.90 5.84 11.74
CA LEU A 186 15.67 5.98 12.99
C LEU A 186 17.10 5.43 12.95
N ILE A 187 17.34 4.29 12.31
CA ILE A 187 18.64 3.62 12.26
C ILE A 187 19.33 3.89 10.91
N GLY A 188 20.61 4.20 10.98
CA GLY A 188 21.50 4.27 9.83
C GLY A 188 21.38 5.59 9.06
N PHE A 189 22.10 5.65 7.94
CA PHE A 189 22.09 6.81 7.05
C PHE A 189 20.70 6.99 6.44
N TRP A 190 20.19 8.23 6.40
CA TRP A 190 18.84 8.61 5.95
C TRP A 190 17.69 7.88 6.68
N GLY A 191 17.98 7.18 7.80
CA GLY A 191 17.02 6.28 8.41
C GLY A 191 16.72 5.04 7.55
N GLU A 192 17.67 4.60 6.71
CA GLU A 192 17.49 3.47 5.79
C GLU A 192 18.04 2.15 6.30
N ASP A 193 18.22 2.02 7.61
CA ASP A 193 18.68 0.80 8.28
C ASP A 193 19.99 0.23 7.70
N HIS A 194 20.92 1.10 7.29
CA HIS A 194 22.28 0.76 6.89
C HIS A 194 23.28 1.83 7.29
N THR A 195 24.53 1.41 7.52
CA THR A 195 25.68 2.29 7.81
C THR A 195 26.84 2.06 6.85
N TYR A 196 26.54 1.59 5.62
CA TYR A 196 27.58 1.29 4.64
C TYR A 196 28.41 2.53 4.33
N PRO A 197 29.77 2.45 4.31
CA PRO A 197 30.61 1.24 4.40
C PRO A 197 30.97 0.80 5.82
N MET A 198 30.47 1.46 6.89
CA MET A 198 30.73 1.07 8.29
C MET A 198 29.84 -0.09 8.72
N ASN A 199 29.93 -1.21 7.99
CA ASN A 199 29.07 -2.41 8.11
C ASN A 199 29.82 -3.63 8.68
N GLY A 200 31.03 -3.45 9.24
CA GLY A 200 31.87 -4.53 9.78
C GLY A 200 32.91 -5.06 8.80
N GLU A 201 32.85 -4.67 7.52
CA GLU A 201 33.82 -5.07 6.51
C GLU A 201 34.91 -4.04 6.30
N LYS A 202 36.14 -4.52 6.00
CA LYS A 202 37.25 -3.62 5.72
C LYS A 202 37.20 -3.15 4.28
N SER A 203 37.26 -1.84 4.09
CA SER A 203 37.35 -1.18 2.79
C SER A 203 38.26 0.04 2.87
N PRO A 204 38.58 0.71 1.76
CA PRO A 204 39.30 1.98 1.80
C PRO A 204 38.67 3.05 2.71
N GLU A 205 37.32 3.08 2.75
CA GLU A 205 36.55 4.02 3.56
C GLU A 205 36.30 3.52 5.00
N ASN A 206 36.47 2.21 5.23
CA ASN A 206 36.37 1.55 6.53
C ASN A 206 37.60 0.68 6.82
N PRO A 207 38.81 1.24 6.92
CA PRO A 207 40.04 0.43 7.02
C PRO A 207 40.13 -0.39 8.32
N LYS A 208 39.40 -0.01 9.35
CA LYS A 208 39.34 -0.74 10.63
C LYS A 208 38.29 -1.86 10.61
N GLY A 209 37.31 -1.83 9.70
CA GLY A 209 36.17 -2.75 9.68
C GLY A 209 35.22 -2.42 10.83
N GLU A 210 34.97 -1.15 11.11
CA GLU A 210 34.01 -0.72 12.10
C GLU A 210 32.60 -1.09 11.67
N ASN A 211 31.74 -1.48 12.64
CA ASN A 211 30.33 -1.72 12.43
C ASN A 211 29.54 -0.72 13.29
N TRP A 212 28.79 0.17 12.66
CA TRP A 212 28.01 1.20 13.35
C TRP A 212 26.53 0.84 13.47
N MET A 213 26.12 -0.30 12.89
CA MET A 213 24.78 -0.81 13.08
C MET A 213 24.54 -1.21 14.54
N PRO A 214 23.30 -1.07 15.05
CA PRO A 214 22.94 -1.54 16.38
C PRO A 214 23.10 -3.06 16.51
N SER A 215 23.24 -3.50 17.75
CA SER A 215 23.16 -4.92 18.11
C SER A 215 21.79 -5.52 17.75
N GLY A 216 21.74 -6.86 17.63
CA GLY A 216 20.48 -7.55 17.41
C GLY A 216 19.46 -7.34 18.55
N GLU A 217 19.93 -7.16 19.78
CA GLU A 217 19.09 -6.87 20.94
C GLU A 217 18.45 -5.49 20.86
N THR A 218 19.24 -4.46 20.50
CA THR A 218 18.71 -3.10 20.26
C THR A 218 17.68 -3.08 19.14
N ARG A 219 17.97 -3.78 18.04
CA ARG A 219 17.02 -3.87 16.91
C ARG A 219 15.71 -4.53 17.32
N ALA A 220 15.78 -5.66 18.05
CA ALA A 220 14.59 -6.36 18.52
C ALA A 220 13.75 -5.49 19.47
N ARG A 221 14.40 -4.78 20.39
CA ARG A 221 13.73 -3.83 21.30
C ARG A 221 13.01 -2.70 20.55
N LEU A 222 13.59 -2.18 19.47
CA LEU A 222 12.94 -1.15 18.67
C LEU A 222 11.78 -1.71 17.85
N VAL A 223 11.89 -2.94 17.32
CA VAL A 223 10.76 -3.61 16.62
C VAL A 223 9.59 -3.79 17.58
N GLU A 224 9.84 -4.28 18.81
CA GLU A 224 8.81 -4.41 19.86
C GLU A 224 8.16 -3.04 20.16
N ALA A 225 8.95 -1.97 20.29
CA ALA A 225 8.42 -0.64 20.54
C ALA A 225 7.53 -0.13 19.40
N TRP A 226 7.85 -0.43 18.14
CA TRP A 226 7.02 -0.10 16.99
C TRP A 226 5.72 -0.89 16.97
N ASP A 227 5.75 -2.19 17.29
CA ASP A 227 4.57 -3.05 17.38
C ASP A 227 3.62 -2.57 18.50
N ASP A 228 4.18 -2.30 19.70
CA ASP A 228 3.41 -1.78 20.83
C ASP A 228 2.76 -0.39 20.55
N ALA A 229 3.31 0.38 19.62
CA ALA A 229 2.90 1.76 19.38
C ALA A 229 1.94 1.93 18.19
N PHE A 230 1.89 0.98 17.25
CA PHE A 230 1.14 1.11 16.01
C PHE A 230 0.34 -0.15 15.70
N ASP A 231 -0.96 -0.11 16.00
CA ASP A 231 -1.91 -1.20 15.74
C ASP A 231 -2.63 -1.02 14.38
N THR A 232 -2.75 0.22 13.89
CA THR A 232 -3.57 0.58 12.74
C THR A 232 -2.74 0.99 11.53
N THR A 233 -1.73 1.83 11.74
CA THR A 233 -0.89 2.36 10.66
C THR A 233 0.27 1.41 10.38
N PRO A 234 0.39 0.85 9.15
CA PRO A 234 1.46 -0.08 8.84
C PRO A 234 2.85 0.52 8.98
N VAL A 235 3.74 -0.18 9.70
CA VAL A 235 5.16 0.16 9.85
C VAL A 235 6.02 -0.80 9.03
N GLN A 236 6.95 -0.26 8.24
CA GLN A 236 7.78 -1.01 7.30
C GLN A 236 9.26 -0.90 7.63
N PHE A 237 9.95 -2.03 7.63
CA PHE A 237 11.38 -2.15 7.88
C PHE A 237 12.14 -2.49 6.59
N ARG A 238 13.40 -2.08 6.48
CA ARG A 238 14.20 -2.42 5.31
C ARG A 238 14.68 -3.86 5.32
N HIS A 239 15.01 -4.40 6.49
CA HIS A 239 15.62 -5.73 6.62
C HIS A 239 14.76 -6.67 7.47
N PRO A 240 14.41 -7.86 6.92
CA PRO A 240 13.73 -8.89 7.68
C PRO A 240 14.64 -9.46 8.78
N THR A 241 14.09 -9.64 9.97
CA THR A 241 14.72 -10.23 11.14
C THR A 241 13.75 -11.18 11.83
N ALA A 242 14.21 -11.95 12.82
CA ALA A 242 13.32 -12.77 13.63
C ALA A 242 12.27 -11.92 14.37
N ALA A 243 12.63 -10.70 14.79
CA ALA A 243 11.71 -9.78 15.47
C ALA A 243 10.67 -9.21 14.49
N THR A 244 11.07 -8.68 13.34
CA THR A 244 10.10 -8.16 12.35
C THR A 244 9.12 -9.22 11.88
N LYS A 245 9.57 -10.47 11.73
CA LYS A 245 8.71 -11.60 11.41
C LYS A 245 7.72 -11.92 12.55
N ALA A 246 8.20 -11.94 13.80
CA ALA A 246 7.36 -12.26 14.96
C ALA A 246 6.24 -11.24 15.18
N HIS A 247 6.48 -9.98 14.78
CA HIS A 247 5.57 -8.85 14.94
C HIS A 247 4.87 -8.44 13.63
N HIS A 248 4.94 -9.27 12.59
CA HIS A 248 4.26 -9.05 11.30
C HIS A 248 4.49 -7.66 10.70
N MET A 249 5.76 -7.18 10.74
CA MET A 249 6.11 -5.88 10.20
C MET A 249 6.12 -5.87 8.67
N GLY A 250 5.74 -4.75 8.06
CA GLY A 250 5.90 -4.52 6.63
C GLY A 250 7.37 -4.34 6.22
N TYR A 251 7.62 -4.27 4.90
CA TYR A 251 8.98 -4.11 4.38
C TYR A 251 9.08 -3.02 3.32
N HIS A 252 10.29 -2.45 3.15
CA HIS A 252 10.59 -1.51 2.08
C HIS A 252 12.00 -1.73 1.51
N ASP A 253 12.17 -1.46 0.22
CA ASP A 253 13.47 -1.54 -0.48
C ASP A 253 13.84 -0.16 -1.04
N ASP A 254 14.79 0.54 -0.39
CA ASP A 254 15.26 1.86 -0.84
C ASP A 254 16.32 1.78 -1.96
N SER A 255 16.49 0.61 -2.57
CA SER A 255 17.32 0.37 -3.76
C SER A 255 16.53 -0.38 -4.84
N PHE A 256 15.24 -0.05 -4.96
CA PHE A 256 14.28 -0.79 -5.79
C PHE A 256 14.67 -0.81 -7.27
N ALA A 257 14.48 -1.96 -7.91
CA ALA A 257 14.91 -2.34 -9.25
C ALA A 257 16.43 -2.43 -9.45
N TYR A 258 17.25 -1.90 -8.53
CA TYR A 258 18.70 -2.07 -8.52
C TYR A 258 19.13 -3.35 -7.78
N SER A 259 18.57 -3.58 -6.59
CA SER A 259 18.89 -4.72 -5.73
C SER A 259 17.65 -5.45 -5.20
N THR A 260 16.56 -5.48 -5.96
CA THR A 260 15.30 -6.13 -5.56
C THR A 260 15.29 -7.61 -5.90
N LEU A 261 15.53 -7.97 -7.17
CA LEU A 261 15.36 -9.33 -7.68
C LEU A 261 16.30 -10.34 -7.04
N PRO A 262 15.87 -11.63 -6.86
CA PRO A 262 16.57 -12.61 -6.02
C PRO A 262 17.75 -13.30 -6.73
N ASN A 263 18.34 -12.68 -7.75
CA ASN A 263 19.49 -13.21 -8.48
C ASN A 263 20.83 -13.03 -7.75
N VAL A 264 20.87 -12.25 -6.68
CA VAL A 264 22.05 -12.03 -5.82
C VAL A 264 21.64 -12.19 -4.35
N SER A 265 22.48 -12.87 -3.56
CA SER A 265 22.14 -13.30 -2.19
C SER A 265 21.86 -12.18 -1.18
N TRP A 266 22.34 -10.97 -1.43
CA TRP A 266 22.11 -9.79 -0.58
C TRP A 266 20.98 -8.88 -1.06
N HIS A 267 20.33 -9.20 -2.18
CA HIS A 267 19.19 -8.47 -2.68
C HIS A 267 17.95 -8.63 -1.79
N PHE A 268 17.03 -7.68 -1.87
CA PHE A 268 15.86 -7.58 -1.03
C PHE A 268 15.02 -8.87 -0.99
N LEU A 269 14.60 -9.39 -2.14
CA LEU A 269 13.80 -10.63 -2.22
C LEU A 269 14.58 -11.86 -1.73
N SER A 270 15.92 -11.90 -1.93
CA SER A 270 16.75 -12.95 -1.36
C SER A 270 16.79 -12.89 0.18
N HIS A 271 16.78 -11.68 0.76
CA HIS A 271 16.72 -11.49 2.21
C HIS A 271 15.35 -11.90 2.76
N LEU A 272 14.25 -11.51 2.13
CA LEU A 272 12.91 -11.95 2.53
C LEU A 272 12.83 -13.47 2.54
N LYS A 273 13.20 -14.11 1.43
CA LYS A 273 13.20 -15.58 1.32
C LYS A 273 14.07 -16.27 2.35
N LYS A 274 15.28 -15.76 2.61
CA LYS A 274 16.20 -16.33 3.61
C LYS A 274 15.63 -16.32 5.03
N ASN A 275 14.76 -15.33 5.34
CA ASN A 275 14.12 -15.18 6.64
C ASN A 275 12.72 -15.80 6.68
N GLY A 276 12.23 -16.39 5.57
CA GLY A 276 10.91 -17.00 5.47
C GLY A 276 9.79 -15.97 5.45
N GLU A 277 10.08 -14.79 4.84
CA GLU A 277 9.17 -13.65 4.69
C GLU A 277 8.81 -13.38 3.22
N GLU A 278 9.04 -14.34 2.32
CA GLU A 278 8.71 -14.21 0.90
C GLU A 278 7.23 -14.00 0.62
N ASN A 279 6.35 -14.37 1.56
CA ASN A 279 4.91 -14.19 1.47
C ASN A 279 4.38 -13.12 2.45
N ALA A 280 5.24 -12.30 3.05
CA ALA A 280 4.82 -11.25 3.99
C ALA A 280 3.82 -10.27 3.34
N TRP A 281 3.95 -10.02 2.03
CA TRP A 281 3.05 -9.16 1.26
C TRP A 281 1.56 -9.54 1.33
N GLN A 282 1.22 -10.79 1.71
CA GLN A 282 -0.18 -11.20 1.88
C GLN A 282 -0.86 -10.55 3.09
N GLN A 283 -0.08 -10.06 4.05
CA GLN A 283 -0.59 -9.49 5.30
C GLN A 283 -0.13 -8.05 5.54
N VAL A 284 1.05 -7.67 5.02
CA VAL A 284 1.68 -6.38 5.27
C VAL A 284 2.23 -5.76 3.99
N PRO A 285 2.22 -4.42 3.86
CA PRO A 285 2.64 -3.76 2.63
C PRO A 285 4.14 -3.88 2.37
N ILE A 286 4.49 -3.92 1.08
CA ILE A 286 5.85 -3.74 0.60
C ILE A 286 5.92 -2.43 -0.18
N GLY A 287 6.88 -1.57 0.19
CA GLY A 287 7.14 -0.29 -0.46
C GLY A 287 8.62 -0.07 -0.72
N GLY A 288 9.03 1.18 -0.96
CA GLY A 288 10.45 1.54 -1.09
C GLY A 288 10.72 2.78 -1.92
N GLU A 289 11.96 2.88 -2.39
CA GLU A 289 12.39 3.91 -3.32
C GLU A 289 12.97 3.27 -4.59
N LEU A 290 12.41 3.62 -5.75
CA LEU A 290 13.03 3.31 -7.02
C LEU A 290 14.41 3.95 -7.02
N TYR A 291 15.46 3.12 -7.20
CA TYR A 291 16.85 3.58 -7.02
C TYR A 291 17.11 4.90 -7.77
N PRO A 292 17.60 5.96 -7.09
CA PRO A 292 17.56 7.32 -7.62
C PRO A 292 18.13 7.50 -9.03
N SER A 293 19.24 6.81 -9.36
CA SER A 293 19.83 6.90 -10.70
C SER A 293 19.04 6.17 -11.80
N LEU A 294 18.06 5.34 -11.44
CA LEU A 294 17.17 4.65 -12.37
C LEU A 294 15.88 5.41 -12.62
N GLN A 295 15.48 6.33 -11.75
CA GLN A 295 14.19 6.99 -11.77
C GLN A 295 13.88 7.72 -13.09
N THR A 296 14.90 8.15 -13.86
CA THR A 296 14.68 8.88 -15.12
C THR A 296 14.89 8.04 -16.37
N CYS A 297 15.34 6.78 -16.25
CA CYS A 297 15.75 5.97 -17.40
C CYS A 297 15.16 4.56 -17.44
N ILE A 298 14.64 4.06 -16.30
CA ILE A 298 14.23 2.66 -16.17
C ILE A 298 13.04 2.27 -17.08
N PHE A 299 12.27 3.25 -17.52
CA PHE A 299 11.13 3.05 -18.42
C PHE A 299 11.43 3.33 -19.90
N SER A 300 12.69 3.66 -20.24
CA SER A 300 13.09 3.89 -21.64
C SER A 300 13.26 2.59 -22.40
N GLU A 301 12.89 2.57 -23.67
CA GLU A 301 13.15 1.47 -24.58
C GLU A 301 13.86 1.96 -25.86
N PRO A 302 15.08 1.46 -26.15
CA PRO A 302 15.86 0.53 -25.32
C PRO A 302 16.32 1.16 -23.99
N LEU A 303 16.47 0.33 -22.97
CA LEU A 303 16.93 0.77 -21.65
C LEU A 303 18.27 1.50 -21.75
N ASN A 304 18.32 2.74 -21.27
CA ASN A 304 19.50 3.62 -21.34
C ASN A 304 19.83 4.22 -19.96
N CYS A 305 20.15 3.36 -19.01
CA CYS A 305 20.52 3.77 -17.65
C CYS A 305 22.03 3.81 -17.46
N PRO A 306 22.53 4.63 -16.53
CA PRO A 306 23.95 4.66 -16.19
C PRO A 306 24.48 3.29 -15.76
N ASP A 307 25.73 2.99 -16.15
CA ASP A 307 26.46 1.76 -15.79
C ASP A 307 25.74 0.43 -16.18
N LEU A 308 24.71 0.45 -17.02
CA LEU A 308 23.88 -0.71 -17.36
C LEU A 308 24.69 -1.92 -17.80
N GLU A 309 25.66 -1.77 -18.71
CA GLU A 309 26.47 -2.88 -19.23
C GLU A 309 27.41 -3.46 -18.15
N LYS A 310 27.93 -2.62 -17.28
CA LYS A 310 28.75 -3.04 -16.14
C LYS A 310 27.92 -3.85 -15.14
N GLU A 311 26.71 -3.40 -14.86
CA GLU A 311 25.81 -4.10 -13.93
C GLU A 311 25.28 -5.41 -14.50
N LYS A 312 24.98 -5.47 -15.81
CA LYS A 312 24.66 -6.72 -16.50
C LYS A 312 25.80 -7.73 -16.45
N ALA A 313 27.04 -7.27 -16.61
CA ALA A 313 28.23 -8.13 -16.49
C ALA A 313 28.38 -8.71 -15.07
N GLN A 314 27.79 -8.10 -14.05
CA GLN A 314 27.72 -8.58 -12.67
C GLN A 314 26.46 -9.40 -12.36
N GLY A 315 25.64 -9.72 -13.37
CA GLY A 315 24.42 -10.50 -13.23
C GLY A 315 23.22 -9.71 -12.71
N ARG A 316 23.29 -8.36 -12.67
CA ARG A 316 22.17 -7.51 -12.29
C ARG A 316 21.36 -7.10 -13.51
N ASN A 317 20.04 -7.11 -13.36
CA ASN A 317 19.10 -6.67 -14.38
C ASN A 317 18.25 -5.54 -13.79
N TYR A 318 18.25 -4.40 -14.46
CA TYR A 318 17.35 -3.31 -14.12
C TYR A 318 15.99 -3.59 -14.74
N ASP A 319 15.06 -4.07 -13.95
CA ASP A 319 13.71 -4.38 -14.38
C ASP A 319 12.71 -3.96 -13.29
N ALA A 320 12.11 -2.80 -13.50
CA ALA A 320 11.17 -2.26 -12.53
C ALA A 320 9.86 -3.06 -12.49
N VAL A 321 9.36 -3.49 -13.65
CA VAL A 321 8.08 -4.21 -13.74
C VAL A 321 8.19 -5.57 -13.06
N THR A 322 9.18 -6.39 -13.43
CA THR A 322 9.43 -7.69 -12.78
C THR A 322 9.71 -7.51 -11.28
N SER A 323 10.43 -6.44 -10.88
CA SER A 323 10.66 -6.14 -9.46
C SER A 323 9.35 -5.84 -8.71
N ILE A 324 8.42 -5.11 -9.33
CA ILE A 324 7.08 -4.83 -8.77
C ILE A 324 6.27 -6.14 -8.66
N GLU A 325 6.25 -6.95 -9.70
CA GLU A 325 5.50 -8.20 -9.76
C GLU A 325 6.00 -9.20 -8.71
N GLU A 326 7.30 -9.48 -8.66
CA GLU A 326 7.87 -10.45 -7.73
C GLU A 326 7.89 -10.00 -6.27
N SER A 327 7.93 -8.68 -6.02
CA SER A 327 7.87 -8.15 -4.66
C SER A 327 6.45 -7.87 -4.17
N HIS A 328 5.45 -7.85 -5.06
CA HIS A 328 4.10 -7.37 -4.77
C HIS A 328 4.09 -5.94 -4.21
N ALA A 329 4.96 -5.08 -4.75
CA ALA A 329 5.13 -3.71 -4.25
C ALA A 329 3.83 -2.93 -4.31
N THR A 330 3.55 -2.18 -3.24
CA THR A 330 2.35 -1.36 -3.10
C THR A 330 2.61 0.09 -3.48
N TRP A 331 3.77 0.64 -3.09
CA TRP A 331 4.13 2.03 -3.35
C TRP A 331 5.65 2.18 -3.51
N LEU A 332 6.08 3.16 -4.30
CA LEU A 332 7.49 3.46 -4.50
C LEU A 332 7.73 4.97 -4.65
N ILE A 333 8.72 5.50 -3.94
CA ILE A 333 9.23 6.84 -4.20
C ILE A 333 9.88 6.86 -5.59
N ASN A 334 9.52 7.86 -6.40
CA ASN A 334 10.06 8.08 -7.74
C ASN A 334 10.22 9.59 -8.01
N HIS A 335 10.88 10.28 -7.09
CA HIS A 335 10.93 11.75 -7.08
C HIS A 335 11.42 12.37 -8.39
N ASN A 336 12.54 11.86 -8.97
CA ASN A 336 13.06 12.39 -10.23
C ASN A 336 12.11 12.12 -11.41
N GLY A 337 11.31 11.04 -11.35
CA GLY A 337 10.26 10.77 -12.33
C GLY A 337 9.12 11.79 -12.29
N PHE A 338 8.92 12.46 -11.15
CA PHE A 338 7.96 13.55 -11.00
C PHE A 338 8.55 14.92 -11.32
N SER A 339 9.75 15.24 -10.84
CA SER A 339 10.36 16.56 -11.01
C SER A 339 10.95 16.77 -12.42
N ILE A 340 11.54 15.74 -13.03
CA ILE A 340 12.08 15.79 -14.39
C ILE A 340 11.01 15.37 -15.41
N GLY A 341 10.21 14.37 -15.05
CA GLY A 341 9.10 13.85 -15.84
C GLY A 341 9.50 12.78 -16.86
N TYR A 342 8.49 12.09 -17.34
CA TYR A 342 8.56 11.14 -18.47
C TYR A 342 7.77 11.68 -19.65
N THR A 343 8.15 11.34 -20.86
CA THR A 343 7.47 11.77 -22.10
C THR A 343 7.17 10.58 -23.02
N GLY A 344 6.14 10.73 -23.87
CA GLY A 344 5.78 9.73 -24.88
C GLY A 344 5.57 8.33 -24.24
N GLU A 345 6.11 7.31 -24.88
CA GLU A 345 5.97 5.91 -24.45
C GLU A 345 6.61 5.61 -23.09
N ASP A 346 7.69 6.34 -22.70
CA ASP A 346 8.30 6.18 -21.38
C ASP A 346 7.29 6.56 -20.28
N ARG A 347 6.48 7.59 -20.53
CA ARG A 347 5.41 8.00 -19.62
C ARG A 347 4.29 6.95 -19.53
N GLU A 348 3.92 6.36 -20.65
CA GLU A 348 2.90 5.30 -20.68
C GLU A 348 3.38 4.06 -19.92
N ARG A 349 4.65 3.66 -20.10
CA ARG A 349 5.26 2.54 -19.36
C ARG A 349 5.35 2.83 -17.85
N ALA A 350 5.76 4.03 -17.47
CA ALA A 350 5.82 4.45 -16.06
C ALA A 350 4.40 4.51 -15.44
N ALA A 351 3.41 5.00 -16.17
CA ALA A 351 2.01 5.00 -15.74
C ALA A 351 1.46 3.58 -15.57
N GLY A 352 1.75 2.68 -16.51
CA GLY A 352 1.40 1.26 -16.41
C GLY A 352 2.02 0.58 -15.19
N ALA A 353 3.31 0.83 -14.92
CA ALA A 353 3.99 0.33 -13.74
C ALA A 353 3.38 0.88 -12.43
N SER A 354 2.97 2.17 -12.41
CA SER A 354 2.26 2.75 -11.27
C SER A 354 0.88 2.11 -11.04
N ALA A 355 0.13 1.87 -12.12
CA ALA A 355 -1.18 1.20 -12.04
C ALA A 355 -1.09 -0.25 -11.58
N LEU A 356 0.01 -0.94 -11.93
CA LEU A 356 0.26 -2.36 -11.58
C LEU A 356 0.48 -2.56 -10.09
N MET A 357 1.12 -1.61 -9.40
CA MET A 357 1.43 -1.74 -7.96
C MET A 357 0.18 -1.89 -7.10
N GLY A 358 0.31 -2.67 -6.02
CA GLY A 358 -0.71 -2.82 -5.00
C GLY A 358 -2.00 -3.49 -5.46
N TYR A 359 -3.12 -3.05 -4.92
CA TYR A 359 -4.45 -3.59 -5.19
C TYR A 359 -5.07 -3.02 -6.47
N THR A 360 -6.00 -3.77 -7.04
CA THR A 360 -6.95 -3.29 -8.07
C THR A 360 -8.30 -3.93 -7.78
N LEU A 361 -9.25 -3.15 -7.28
CA LEU A 361 -10.58 -3.65 -6.96
C LEU A 361 -11.49 -3.53 -8.18
N GLN A 362 -12.23 -4.61 -8.46
CA GLN A 362 -13.21 -4.66 -9.53
C GLN A 362 -14.49 -5.33 -9.01
N ALA A 363 -15.62 -4.67 -9.12
CA ALA A 363 -16.90 -5.34 -8.92
C ALA A 363 -17.21 -6.18 -10.17
N LYS A 364 -17.36 -7.50 -10.00
CA LYS A 364 -17.61 -8.44 -11.09
C LYS A 364 -19.09 -8.49 -11.46
N LYS A 365 -19.93 -8.53 -10.44
CA LYS A 365 -21.38 -8.60 -10.60
C LYS A 365 -22.10 -8.04 -9.39
N THR A 366 -23.35 -7.70 -9.56
CA THR A 366 -24.24 -7.17 -8.53
C THR A 366 -25.57 -7.91 -8.53
N ARG A 367 -26.27 -7.88 -7.40
CA ARG A 367 -27.63 -8.37 -7.27
C ARG A 367 -28.42 -7.39 -6.39
N LEU A 368 -29.60 -6.98 -6.86
CA LEU A 368 -30.49 -6.06 -6.18
C LEU A 368 -31.79 -6.77 -5.85
N ILE A 369 -32.19 -6.76 -4.58
CA ILE A 369 -33.39 -7.45 -4.09
C ILE A 369 -34.25 -6.43 -3.36
N SER A 370 -35.42 -6.08 -3.95
CA SER A 370 -36.38 -5.16 -3.34
C SER A 370 -37.38 -5.94 -2.49
N GLN A 371 -37.56 -5.54 -1.23
CA GLN A 371 -38.53 -6.15 -0.31
C GLN A 371 -39.28 -5.06 0.47
N GLY A 372 -40.49 -4.74 0.03
CA GLY A 372 -41.29 -3.70 0.65
C GLY A 372 -40.60 -2.33 0.60
N THR A 373 -40.20 -1.79 1.75
CA THR A 373 -39.47 -0.52 1.87
C THR A 373 -37.94 -0.70 2.02
N SER A 374 -37.41 -1.86 1.72
CA SER A 374 -35.95 -2.11 1.79
C SER A 374 -35.41 -2.64 0.47
N VAL A 375 -34.16 -2.34 0.21
CA VAL A 375 -33.37 -2.87 -0.92
C VAL A 375 -32.11 -3.49 -0.37
N THR A 376 -31.94 -4.80 -0.58
CA THR A 376 -30.67 -5.47 -0.33
C THR A 376 -29.82 -5.41 -1.58
N VAL A 377 -28.60 -4.91 -1.43
CA VAL A 377 -27.61 -4.75 -2.49
C VAL A 377 -26.44 -5.67 -2.20
N GLU A 378 -26.14 -6.57 -3.11
CA GLU A 378 -24.98 -7.44 -3.06
C GLU A 378 -24.04 -7.09 -4.22
N ALA A 379 -22.72 -7.09 -3.95
CA ALA A 379 -21.71 -6.92 -4.98
C ALA A 379 -20.58 -7.93 -4.76
N GLU A 380 -20.18 -8.65 -5.81
CA GLU A 380 -18.98 -9.47 -5.80
C GLU A 380 -17.79 -8.59 -6.19
N ILE A 381 -16.91 -8.31 -5.22
CA ILE A 381 -15.71 -7.52 -5.42
C ILE A 381 -14.51 -8.47 -5.52
N ALA A 382 -13.75 -8.35 -6.60
CA ALA A 382 -12.49 -9.06 -6.82
C ALA A 382 -11.31 -8.10 -6.65
N ASN A 383 -10.19 -8.62 -6.15
CA ASN A 383 -8.90 -7.96 -6.24
C ASN A 383 -8.13 -8.54 -7.42
N THR A 384 -7.99 -7.77 -8.50
CA THR A 384 -7.24 -8.15 -9.71
C THR A 384 -5.81 -7.59 -9.72
N GLY A 385 -5.39 -6.93 -8.64
CA GLY A 385 -4.04 -6.37 -8.46
C GLY A 385 -3.00 -7.39 -8.00
N LEU A 386 -1.86 -6.88 -7.52
CA LEU A 386 -0.72 -7.68 -7.06
C LEU A 386 -0.66 -7.86 -5.54
N ALA A 387 -1.33 -7.01 -4.76
CA ALA A 387 -1.32 -7.04 -3.30
C ALA A 387 -2.70 -6.77 -2.72
N PRO A 388 -2.99 -7.10 -1.44
CA PRO A 388 -4.21 -6.72 -0.76
C PRO A 388 -4.36 -5.20 -0.62
N PHE A 389 -5.60 -4.74 -0.34
CA PHE A 389 -5.85 -3.41 0.17
C PHE A 389 -5.75 -3.46 1.70
N TYR A 390 -4.61 -3.12 2.29
CA TYR A 390 -4.31 -3.36 3.71
C TYR A 390 -5.10 -2.48 4.69
N ALA A 391 -5.77 -1.43 4.23
CA ALA A 391 -6.49 -0.50 5.09
C ALA A 391 -7.95 -0.96 5.35
N SER A 392 -8.40 -0.88 6.59
CA SER A 392 -9.76 -1.24 7.02
C SER A 392 -10.77 -0.11 6.76
N TRP A 393 -10.77 0.46 5.54
CA TRP A 393 -11.71 1.52 5.18
C TRP A 393 -13.10 0.95 4.96
N PRO A 394 -14.16 1.57 5.53
CA PRO A 394 -15.51 1.06 5.40
C PRO A 394 -16.02 1.13 3.96
N ILE A 395 -16.92 0.21 3.62
CA ILE A 395 -17.65 0.22 2.35
C ILE A 395 -19.02 0.88 2.59
N GLU A 396 -19.36 1.87 1.77
CA GLU A 396 -20.64 2.56 1.81
C GLU A 396 -21.46 2.21 0.58
N PHE A 397 -22.66 1.67 0.82
CA PHE A 397 -23.71 1.50 -0.19
C PHE A 397 -24.70 2.65 -0.07
N ALA A 398 -25.21 3.12 -1.21
CA ALA A 398 -26.23 4.15 -1.24
C ALA A 398 -27.26 3.92 -2.35
N LEU A 399 -28.45 4.45 -2.15
CA LEU A 399 -29.48 4.62 -3.18
C LEU A 399 -29.54 6.08 -3.58
N VAL A 400 -29.49 6.32 -4.87
CA VAL A 400 -29.43 7.67 -5.48
C VAL A 400 -30.66 7.87 -6.36
N ASP A 401 -31.29 9.03 -6.24
CA ASP A 401 -32.42 9.40 -7.10
C ASP A 401 -31.97 9.86 -8.50
N SER A 402 -32.91 10.11 -9.40
CA SER A 402 -32.63 10.60 -10.76
C SER A 402 -32.00 12.00 -10.82
N GLN A 403 -31.89 12.70 -9.70
CA GLN A 403 -31.27 14.02 -9.58
C GLN A 403 -29.85 13.94 -8.98
N GLY A 404 -29.41 12.75 -8.59
CA GLY A 404 -28.09 12.53 -7.99
C GLY A 404 -28.05 12.72 -6.47
N HIS A 405 -29.21 12.78 -5.78
CA HIS A 405 -29.24 12.88 -4.33
C HIS A 405 -29.27 11.49 -3.68
N ILE A 406 -28.46 11.32 -2.63
CA ILE A 406 -28.50 10.11 -1.81
C ILE A 406 -29.77 10.14 -0.97
N VAL A 407 -30.66 9.16 -1.17
CA VAL A 407 -31.92 9.00 -0.42
C VAL A 407 -31.80 8.03 0.74
N SER A 408 -30.84 7.10 0.66
CA SER A 408 -30.52 6.16 1.74
C SER A 408 -29.06 5.74 1.62
N SER A 409 -28.35 5.58 2.72
CA SER A 409 -27.01 5.01 2.72
C SER A 409 -26.75 4.22 3.99
N THR A 410 -25.83 3.26 3.89
CA THR A 410 -25.31 2.49 5.02
C THR A 410 -23.87 2.13 4.82
N ARG A 411 -23.11 1.95 5.91
CA ARG A 411 -21.72 1.53 5.90
C ARG A 411 -21.59 0.17 6.54
N ILE A 412 -20.71 -0.64 5.98
CA ILE A 412 -20.33 -1.94 6.51
C ILE A 412 -18.82 -1.96 6.75
N ASP A 413 -18.40 -2.84 7.65
CA ASP A 413 -16.99 -3.14 7.84
C ASP A 413 -16.41 -3.79 6.59
N SER A 414 -15.16 -3.49 6.30
CA SER A 414 -14.52 -3.89 5.05
C SER A 414 -13.85 -5.26 5.16
N PRO A 415 -14.15 -6.21 4.29
CA PRO A 415 -13.39 -7.45 4.17
C PRO A 415 -12.14 -7.31 3.29
N LEU A 416 -11.90 -6.11 2.73
CA LEU A 416 -10.84 -5.87 1.74
C LEU A 416 -9.42 -6.15 2.22
N PRO A 417 -9.04 -5.94 3.51
CA PRO A 417 -7.69 -6.28 3.98
C PRO A 417 -7.33 -7.76 3.86
N SER A 418 -8.32 -8.65 3.90
CA SER A 418 -8.13 -10.10 3.71
C SER A 418 -8.42 -10.57 2.28
N LEU A 419 -8.72 -9.66 1.35
CA LEU A 419 -9.00 -10.00 -0.04
C LEU A 419 -7.69 -10.12 -0.83
N GLU A 420 -7.19 -11.34 -0.91
CA GLU A 420 -5.96 -11.65 -1.65
C GLU A 420 -6.09 -11.37 -3.16
N PRO A 421 -4.99 -11.10 -3.86
CA PRO A 421 -4.95 -11.06 -5.33
C PRO A 421 -5.58 -12.29 -5.98
N GLN A 422 -6.28 -12.08 -7.09
CA GLN A 422 -6.98 -13.11 -7.87
C GLN A 422 -8.08 -13.83 -7.09
N SER A 423 -8.58 -13.24 -6.00
CA SER A 423 -9.73 -13.73 -5.24
C SER A 423 -10.90 -12.73 -5.29
N SER A 424 -12.09 -13.18 -4.87
CA SER A 424 -13.27 -12.33 -4.75
C SER A 424 -14.02 -12.59 -3.45
N THR A 425 -14.79 -11.60 -3.02
CA THR A 425 -15.70 -11.69 -1.87
C THR A 425 -17.02 -11.02 -2.21
N ILE A 426 -18.10 -11.47 -1.58
CA ILE A 426 -19.41 -10.82 -1.68
C ILE A 426 -19.54 -9.86 -0.49
N VAL A 427 -19.87 -8.62 -0.78
CA VAL A 427 -20.26 -7.60 0.19
C VAL A 427 -21.74 -7.31 0.04
N GLU A 428 -22.42 -7.11 1.16
CA GLU A 428 -23.88 -6.97 1.19
C GLU A 428 -24.29 -5.88 2.15
N ALA A 429 -25.33 -5.11 1.77
CA ALA A 429 -25.97 -4.15 2.63
C ALA A 429 -27.47 -4.04 2.35
N THR A 430 -28.26 -3.83 3.40
CA THR A 430 -29.69 -3.52 3.28
C THR A 430 -29.92 -2.03 3.53
N LEU A 431 -30.56 -1.38 2.57
CA LEU A 431 -30.89 0.05 2.56
C LEU A 431 -32.39 0.21 2.75
N ASN A 432 -32.80 1.03 3.71
CA ASN A 432 -34.22 1.31 3.97
C ASN A 432 -34.66 2.58 3.24
N LEU A 433 -35.74 2.48 2.50
CA LEU A 433 -36.46 3.59 1.93
C LEU A 433 -37.37 4.10 3.07
N GLY A 434 -36.98 5.16 3.79
CA GLY A 434 -37.69 5.65 4.97
C GLY A 434 -39.18 5.87 4.71
N GLU A 435 -40.00 5.59 5.72
CA GLU A 435 -41.37 6.09 5.77
C GLU A 435 -41.30 7.63 5.79
N GLU A 436 -41.78 8.28 4.72
CA GLU A 436 -41.96 9.72 4.55
C GLU A 436 -41.08 10.65 5.42
N SER A 437 -39.99 11.11 4.84
CA SER A 437 -39.41 12.37 5.25
C SER A 437 -40.50 13.45 5.05
N THR A 438 -41.01 14.01 6.15
CA THR A 438 -42.00 15.12 6.15
C THR A 438 -41.34 16.40 5.63
N VAL A 439 -41.10 16.47 4.35
CA VAL A 439 -40.78 17.69 3.62
C VAL A 439 -41.76 17.75 2.45
N SER A 440 -42.75 18.61 2.58
CA SER A 440 -43.74 19.15 1.63
C SER A 440 -44.20 18.28 0.45
N PRO A 441 -45.49 18.12 0.22
CA PRO A 441 -46.00 17.32 -0.89
C PRO A 441 -45.58 17.94 -2.22
N ALA A 442 -44.65 17.27 -2.93
CA ALA A 442 -44.40 17.55 -4.33
C ALA A 442 -45.59 17.04 -5.18
N PRO A 443 -45.92 17.70 -6.30
CA PRO A 443 -47.11 17.41 -7.08
C PRO A 443 -47.04 16.01 -7.68
N SER A 444 -48.12 15.28 -7.55
CA SER A 444 -48.37 13.97 -8.15
C SER A 444 -48.25 14.03 -9.68
N SER A 445 -47.09 13.64 -10.19
CA SER A 445 -46.97 13.09 -11.54
C SER A 445 -46.07 11.86 -11.41
N ALA A 446 -46.68 10.69 -11.56
CA ALA A 446 -46.01 9.42 -11.65
C ALA A 446 -45.06 9.43 -12.88
N SER A 447 -43.80 9.81 -12.68
CA SER A 447 -42.72 9.63 -13.63
C SER A 447 -41.62 8.87 -12.90
N ASP A 448 -41.41 7.66 -13.33
CA ASP A 448 -40.27 6.76 -13.20
C ASP A 448 -39.20 7.25 -12.21
N ASN A 449 -39.46 7.13 -10.90
CA ASN A 449 -38.51 7.46 -9.83
C ASN A 449 -37.54 6.28 -9.66
N GLY A 450 -36.84 5.93 -10.76
CA GLY A 450 -35.85 4.89 -10.72
C GLY A 450 -34.70 5.25 -9.79
N LEU A 451 -34.60 4.53 -8.65
CA LEU A 451 -33.43 4.62 -7.78
C LEU A 451 -32.26 3.82 -8.39
N THR A 452 -31.06 4.32 -8.20
CA THR A 452 -29.84 3.62 -8.63
C THR A 452 -29.01 3.25 -7.39
N ALA A 453 -28.62 2.00 -7.30
CA ALA A 453 -27.71 1.52 -6.25
C ALA A 453 -26.27 1.84 -6.64
N VAL A 454 -25.50 2.37 -5.68
CA VAL A 454 -24.09 2.73 -5.85
C VAL A 454 -23.27 2.26 -4.65
N VAL A 455 -21.95 2.05 -4.84
CA VAL A 455 -21.02 1.65 -3.79
C VAL A 455 -19.72 2.45 -3.87
N ARG A 456 -19.10 2.71 -2.71
CA ARG A 456 -17.71 3.22 -2.63
C ARG A 456 -16.97 2.62 -1.45
N VAL A 457 -15.64 2.65 -1.49
CA VAL A 457 -14.76 2.51 -0.34
C VAL A 457 -14.48 3.92 0.21
N VAL A 458 -14.77 4.13 1.49
CA VAL A 458 -14.73 5.48 2.09
C VAL A 458 -13.32 5.82 2.53
N ASN A 459 -12.66 6.75 1.83
CA ASN A 459 -11.39 7.30 2.29
C ASN A 459 -11.64 8.10 3.59
N PRO A 460 -10.96 7.77 4.71
CA PRO A 460 -11.14 8.46 5.98
C PRO A 460 -10.59 9.89 5.97
N LEU A 461 -9.68 10.22 5.04
CA LEU A 461 -9.23 11.59 4.84
C LEU A 461 -10.37 12.41 4.21
N PRO A 462 -10.89 13.48 4.85
CA PRO A 462 -12.13 14.15 4.43
C PRO A 462 -12.16 14.64 2.98
N ASN A 463 -11.01 15.08 2.45
CA ASN A 463 -10.81 15.50 1.05
C ASN A 463 -9.91 14.54 0.27
N GLY A 464 -9.69 13.34 0.81
CA GLY A 464 -8.82 12.34 0.20
C GLY A 464 -9.32 11.90 -1.17
N VAL A 465 -8.38 11.54 -2.03
CA VAL A 465 -8.72 11.01 -3.35
C VAL A 465 -9.64 9.79 -3.19
N PRO A 466 -10.81 9.76 -3.87
CA PRO A 466 -11.70 8.60 -3.82
C PRO A 466 -11.02 7.35 -4.37
N LEU A 467 -11.25 6.20 -3.74
CA LEU A 467 -10.86 4.92 -4.31
C LEU A 467 -11.78 4.60 -5.49
N ALA A 468 -11.20 4.37 -6.65
CA ALA A 468 -11.91 3.98 -7.87
C ALA A 468 -11.84 2.46 -8.07
N PHE A 469 -12.98 1.86 -8.43
CA PHE A 469 -13.03 0.49 -8.94
C PHE A 469 -12.61 0.46 -10.41
N ALA A 470 -11.99 -0.64 -10.83
CA ALA A 470 -11.66 -0.89 -12.24
C ALA A 470 -12.91 -1.35 -13.02
N ASN A 471 -13.91 -0.47 -13.11
CA ASN A 471 -15.18 -0.71 -13.79
C ASN A 471 -15.56 0.50 -14.66
N GLU A 472 -16.20 0.24 -15.81
CA GLU A 472 -16.65 1.30 -16.74
C GLU A 472 -17.65 2.26 -16.07
N ALA A 473 -18.54 1.74 -15.23
CA ALA A 473 -19.58 2.52 -14.56
C ALA A 473 -19.10 3.32 -13.33
N MET A 474 -17.78 3.47 -13.13
CA MET A 474 -17.20 4.27 -12.06
C MET A 474 -17.51 5.76 -12.24
N GLY A 475 -18.18 6.38 -11.27
CA GLY A 475 -18.53 7.80 -11.31
C GLY A 475 -19.70 8.17 -12.24
N GLU A 476 -20.35 7.21 -12.88
CA GLU A 476 -21.45 7.44 -13.85
C GLU A 476 -22.66 8.11 -13.18
N THR A 477 -23.17 7.56 -12.08
CA THR A 477 -24.35 8.11 -11.36
C THR A 477 -23.95 9.18 -10.36
N LEU A 478 -22.88 8.94 -9.60
CA LEU A 478 -22.41 9.85 -8.56
C LEU A 478 -20.86 9.83 -8.51
N PRO A 479 -20.19 11.00 -8.59
CA PRO A 479 -18.73 11.07 -8.50
C PRO A 479 -18.20 10.36 -7.26
N GLY A 480 -17.16 9.54 -7.43
CA GLY A 480 -16.53 8.76 -6.36
C GLY A 480 -17.27 7.47 -5.97
N TYR A 481 -18.37 7.13 -6.63
CA TYR A 481 -19.10 5.88 -6.45
C TYR A 481 -19.11 5.05 -7.73
N LEU A 482 -19.10 3.73 -7.57
CA LEU A 482 -19.39 2.79 -8.64
C LEU A 482 -20.90 2.59 -8.75
N THR A 483 -21.46 2.72 -9.94
CA THR A 483 -22.86 2.39 -10.24
C THR A 483 -23.02 0.88 -10.31
N LEU A 484 -23.97 0.35 -9.50
CA LEU A 484 -24.26 -1.09 -9.45
C LEU A 484 -25.46 -1.47 -10.29
N GLY A 485 -26.47 -0.59 -10.40
CA GLY A 485 -27.64 -0.85 -11.21
C GLY A 485 -28.90 -0.13 -10.73
N LYS A 486 -29.96 -0.19 -11.54
CA LYS A 486 -31.26 0.39 -11.22
C LYS A 486 -32.07 -0.54 -10.33
N VAL A 487 -32.69 0.01 -9.30
CA VAL A 487 -33.60 -0.70 -8.42
C VAL A 487 -34.97 -0.81 -9.09
N SER A 488 -35.42 -2.04 -9.35
CA SER A 488 -36.77 -2.28 -9.86
C SER A 488 -37.77 -2.07 -8.73
N PRO A 489 -38.96 -1.44 -8.97
CA PRO A 489 -40.02 -1.39 -7.99
C PRO A 489 -40.46 -2.83 -7.64
N SER A 490 -40.63 -3.12 -6.35
CA SER A 490 -41.23 -4.37 -5.90
C SER A 490 -42.59 -4.54 -6.57
N ALA A 491 -42.80 -5.64 -7.29
CA ALA A 491 -44.13 -5.98 -7.76
C ALA A 491 -45.02 -6.20 -6.54
N GLN A 492 -45.93 -5.29 -6.26
CA GLN A 492 -46.98 -5.50 -5.27
C GLN A 492 -47.72 -6.79 -5.68
N GLU A 493 -47.66 -7.82 -4.85
CA GLU A 493 -48.61 -8.94 -4.99
C GLU A 493 -50.02 -8.36 -5.00
N PRO A 494 -50.87 -8.72 -5.98
CA PRO A 494 -52.24 -8.27 -5.97
C PRO A 494 -52.89 -8.76 -4.69
N SER A 495 -53.32 -7.81 -3.84
CA SER A 495 -54.10 -8.05 -2.65
C SER A 495 -55.21 -9.06 -2.97
N ALA A 496 -55.10 -10.29 -2.47
CA ALA A 496 -56.12 -11.29 -2.58
C ALA A 496 -57.36 -10.75 -1.88
N GLN A 497 -58.40 -10.44 -2.65
CA GLN A 497 -59.75 -10.12 -2.12
C GLN A 497 -60.20 -11.29 -1.22
N GLU A 498 -60.33 -10.99 0.06
CA GLU A 498 -60.99 -11.85 1.04
C GLU A 498 -62.44 -12.10 0.61
N THR A 499 -62.69 -13.33 0.20
CA THR A 499 -64.05 -13.87 0.15
C THR A 499 -64.40 -14.41 1.53
N PRO A 500 -65.53 -13.96 2.16
CA PRO A 500 -65.86 -14.46 3.49
C PRO A 500 -66.44 -15.86 3.41
N SER A 501 -65.81 -16.83 4.06
CA SER A 501 -66.37 -18.16 4.29
C SER A 501 -66.45 -18.49 5.76
N GLN A 502 -67.64 -18.93 6.10
CA GLN A 502 -68.27 -19.27 7.36
C GLN A 502 -67.51 -20.14 8.35
N ALA A 503 -67.97 -19.95 9.58
CA ALA A 503 -67.52 -20.43 10.86
C ALA A 503 -67.61 -21.95 11.13
N ALA A 504 -66.70 -22.40 12.00
CA ALA A 504 -66.78 -23.23 13.22
C ALA A 504 -66.82 -24.78 13.03
N PRO A 505 -66.59 -25.58 14.09
CA PRO A 505 -65.86 -25.28 15.36
C PRO A 505 -64.85 -26.39 15.83
N SER A 506 -64.04 -26.00 16.79
CA SER A 506 -63.56 -26.67 18.02
C SER A 506 -63.19 -28.15 18.14
N ALA A 507 -62.00 -28.44 18.68
CA ALA A 507 -61.62 -29.29 19.83
C ALA A 507 -60.09 -29.34 19.93
N SER A 508 -59.52 -28.81 20.95
CA SER A 508 -59.06 -29.30 22.26
C SER A 508 -58.08 -30.52 22.19
N GLU A 509 -56.95 -30.38 22.73
CA GLU A 509 -56.27 -30.94 23.91
C GLU A 509 -54.77 -31.07 23.67
N GLN A 510 -53.98 -30.40 24.44
CA GLN A 510 -53.16 -30.78 25.63
C GLN A 510 -52.09 -31.83 25.30
N SER A 511 -50.89 -31.66 25.58
CA SER A 511 -50.02 -31.46 26.71
C SER A 511 -48.64 -32.08 26.50
N ASP A 512 -47.70 -31.40 26.98
CA ASP A 512 -46.65 -31.72 27.95
C ASP A 512 -45.27 -32.23 27.54
N THR A 513 -44.37 -31.48 28.11
CA THR A 513 -43.12 -31.77 28.89
C THR A 513 -41.81 -32.14 28.21
N GLN A 514 -40.90 -31.18 28.42
CA GLN A 514 -39.60 -31.28 29.10
C GLN A 514 -38.53 -32.31 28.64
N HIS A 515 -37.34 -31.87 28.30
CA HIS A 515 -36.13 -31.92 29.13
C HIS A 515 -34.87 -31.57 28.35
N SER A 516 -34.13 -30.61 28.88
CA SER A 516 -32.67 -30.51 28.74
C SER A 516 -32.00 -31.54 29.68
N PRO A 517 -30.78 -31.98 29.49
CA PRO A 517 -29.62 -31.24 30.05
C PRO A 517 -28.26 -31.37 29.32
N THR A 518 -27.49 -30.32 29.44
CA THR A 518 -26.15 -30.11 30.04
C THR A 518 -24.95 -31.01 29.70
N ALA A 519 -23.86 -30.27 29.31
CA ALA A 519 -22.45 -30.36 29.75
C ALA A 519 -21.54 -31.48 29.26
N THR A 520 -20.36 -31.24 28.77
CA THR A 520 -19.09 -31.08 29.52
C THR A 520 -17.90 -31.12 28.55
N ALA A 521 -16.95 -30.20 28.74
CA ALA A 521 -15.56 -30.33 28.26
C ALA A 521 -14.78 -31.27 29.20
N PRO A 522 -13.62 -31.79 28.83
CA PRO A 522 -12.33 -31.22 29.24
C PRO A 522 -11.17 -31.42 28.24
N ALA A 523 -10.24 -30.53 28.08
CA ALA A 523 -8.94 -30.26 28.71
C ALA A 523 -7.79 -31.26 28.43
N SER A 524 -6.67 -30.67 27.94
CA SER A 524 -5.27 -30.82 28.40
C SER A 524 -4.39 -31.95 27.83
N ALA A 525 -3.27 -31.61 27.29
CA ALA A 525 -1.89 -31.74 27.78
C ALA A 525 -0.84 -32.14 26.70
N ARG A 526 0.14 -31.29 26.52
CA ARG A 526 1.60 -31.41 26.86
C ARG A 526 2.55 -32.20 25.96
N ASP A 527 3.57 -31.41 25.55
CA ASP A 527 5.04 -31.68 25.52
C ASP A 527 5.66 -32.72 24.57
N ARG A 528 6.60 -32.22 23.75
CA ARG A 528 8.02 -32.61 23.80
C ARG A 528 8.93 -31.86 22.86
N GLU A 529 9.95 -31.23 23.43
CA GLU A 529 11.21 -30.79 22.81
C GLU A 529 11.97 -31.94 22.16
N THR A 530 12.71 -31.60 21.09
CA THR A 530 14.05 -32.18 20.83
C THR A 530 14.93 -31.20 20.05
N ASP A 531 16.04 -30.89 20.67
CA ASP A 531 17.24 -30.18 20.27
C ASP A 531 18.02 -30.96 19.19
N HIS A 532 18.56 -30.25 18.18
CA HIS A 532 19.76 -30.68 17.48
C HIS A 532 20.57 -29.52 16.89
N SER A 533 21.67 -29.26 17.55
CA SER A 533 22.79 -28.42 17.11
C SER A 533 23.54 -29.03 15.91
N GLY A 534 23.82 -28.21 14.89
CA GLY A 534 24.73 -28.56 13.78
C GLY A 534 25.53 -27.36 13.29
N LYS A 535 26.84 -27.40 13.58
CA LYS A 535 27.84 -26.44 13.11
C LYS A 535 28.02 -26.50 11.58
N LEU A 536 28.15 -25.33 10.92
CA LEU A 536 28.64 -25.26 9.57
C LEU A 536 29.77 -24.24 9.37
N ALA A 537 30.73 -24.68 8.54
CA ALA A 537 32.02 -24.10 8.29
C ALA A 537 31.98 -22.91 7.30
N ARG A 538 32.96 -22.01 7.49
CA ARG A 538 33.31 -20.88 6.62
C ARG A 538 33.92 -21.37 5.30
N THR A 539 33.54 -20.72 4.19
CA THR A 539 34.44 -20.55 3.03
C THR A 539 34.23 -19.17 2.41
N GLY A 540 35.33 -18.45 2.24
CA GLY A 540 35.38 -17.11 1.69
C GLY A 540 35.38 -17.09 0.17
N ARG A 541 34.78 -16.00 -0.39
CA ARG A 541 35.14 -15.31 -1.66
C ARG A 541 34.08 -14.23 -1.91
N ILE A 542 34.32 -13.00 -1.43
CA ILE A 542 33.39 -11.85 -1.69
C ILE A 542 34.20 -10.56 -2.03
N ASN A 543 35.47 -10.62 -2.35
CA ASN A 543 36.29 -9.39 -2.45
C ASN A 543 36.23 -8.61 -3.78
N ALA A 544 35.53 -9.09 -4.82
CA ALA A 544 35.49 -8.36 -6.11
C ALA A 544 34.24 -7.51 -6.35
N VAL A 545 33.18 -7.76 -5.59
CA VAL A 545 31.87 -7.10 -5.81
C VAL A 545 31.79 -5.74 -5.11
N LEU A 546 32.51 -5.58 -4.01
CA LEU A 546 32.45 -4.37 -3.16
C LEU A 546 33.13 -3.14 -3.79
N GLU A 547 34.21 -3.30 -4.53
CA GLU A 547 34.91 -2.18 -5.18
C GLU A 547 34.08 -1.43 -6.22
N SER A 548 33.10 -2.11 -6.84
CA SER A 548 32.24 -1.53 -7.87
C SER A 548 31.15 -0.63 -7.31
N ILE A 549 30.67 -0.90 -6.10
CA ILE A 549 29.65 -0.10 -5.40
C ILE A 549 30.25 1.26 -5.00
N PHE A 550 31.53 1.31 -4.68
CA PHE A 550 32.23 2.52 -4.23
C PHE A 550 32.32 3.63 -5.27
N ALA A 551 32.70 3.31 -6.49
CA ALA A 551 32.83 4.30 -7.56
C ALA A 551 31.49 4.90 -7.95
N PHE A 552 30.43 4.18 -7.73
CA PHE A 552 29.07 4.55 -8.16
C PHE A 552 28.32 5.39 -7.12
N LEU A 553 28.38 5.02 -5.85
CA LEU A 553 27.79 5.81 -4.76
C LEU A 553 28.48 7.19 -4.60
N ALA A 554 29.78 7.27 -4.89
CA ALA A 554 30.48 8.56 -4.94
C ALA A 554 29.99 9.48 -6.07
N LYS A 555 29.50 8.93 -7.20
CA LYS A 555 28.91 9.72 -8.29
C LYS A 555 27.50 10.21 -7.97
N ILE A 556 26.69 9.42 -7.24
CA ILE A 556 25.35 9.84 -6.78
C ILE A 556 25.48 11.05 -5.84
N ALA A 557 26.47 11.04 -4.95
CA ALA A 557 26.76 12.18 -4.09
C ALA A 557 27.03 13.48 -4.87
N SER A 558 27.52 13.39 -6.11
CA SER A 558 27.76 14.56 -6.96
C SER A 558 26.52 15.03 -7.75
N SER A 559 25.57 14.14 -8.05
CA SER A 559 24.33 14.52 -8.76
C SER A 559 23.28 15.13 -7.82
N LEU A 560 23.30 14.77 -6.53
CA LEU A 560 22.43 15.35 -5.49
C LEU A 560 22.94 16.71 -4.96
N SER A 561 24.12 17.17 -5.37
CA SER A 561 24.70 18.45 -4.93
C SER A 561 24.04 19.69 -5.54
N GLY A 562 23.05 19.54 -6.41
CA GLY A 562 22.29 20.64 -7.03
C GLY A 562 21.05 21.08 -6.26
N TYR A 563 20.59 20.33 -5.27
CA TYR A 563 19.40 20.66 -4.49
C TYR A 563 19.79 21.27 -3.15
N THR A 564 19.84 22.58 -3.09
CA THR A 564 19.80 23.34 -1.85
C THR A 564 18.36 23.37 -1.36
N PHE A 565 18.04 22.54 -0.39
CA PHE A 565 16.88 22.77 0.46
C PHE A 565 17.23 23.93 1.40
N GLY A 566 16.53 25.05 1.25
CA GLY A 566 16.61 26.19 2.15
C GLY A 566 16.11 25.88 3.56
#